data_fe8ff44705b5d2c07d2faa5b5ad54336
#
_entry.id   fe8ff44705b5d2c07d2faa5b5ad54336
#
_cell.length_a   1.000
_cell.length_b   1.000
_cell.length_c   1.000
_cell.angle_alpha   90.00
_cell.angle_beta   90.00
_cell.angle_gamma   90.00
#
_symmetry.space_group_name_H-M   'P 1'
#
loop_
_entity.id
_entity.type
_entity.pdbx_description
1 polymer ?
#
loop_
_entity_poly.entity_id
_entity_poly.type
_entity_poly.pdbx_seq_one_letter_code
_entity_poly.pdbx_strand_id
1 'polypeptide(L)'
;MPPKVLMLGWGFPPNITGGLDTVVGELYEQLDPRDDIQFELVLPAAYAPEDRDGIHGVSTGQGDIITRIGRLAGDFAEIAADFDIIHTNDWFGYNPGTRAASTSDVEWVTSFHSLSQDRNVNPPEREVQTEQRLANRSDHLVAVSNFTARRVKEFYDAEASVIYNGFSSVEPAGEDIKAKHGIDEKMLFFVGRHTDQKGLSYLLYALSKLRRDDLTLVLGGTGHLTEQLKRFAELLGIEEQVIFAGFLEQAELGDYYASADLFVSPSLAEPFGITIVESLSVGTRVVACESGAAEVLPDDCVIEVEPDSESIADGINRALAMDTPIEYEERTWEDVADEHVEFYNEILED
;
A
#
# COMPACT_ATOMS: atom_id res chain seq x y z
N MET A 1 -31.72 9.35 -0.11
CA MET A 1 -31.02 9.80 -1.34
C MET A 1 -29.69 9.10 -1.31
N PRO A 2 -29.06 8.79 -2.45
CA PRO A 2 -27.73 8.22 -2.41
C PRO A 2 -26.78 9.15 -1.62
N PRO A 3 -25.84 8.60 -0.82
CA PRO A 3 -24.84 9.39 -0.11
C PRO A 3 -23.96 10.14 -1.10
N LYS A 4 -23.60 11.38 -0.76
CA LYS A 4 -22.65 12.17 -1.53
C LYS A 4 -21.32 12.22 -0.81
N VAL A 5 -20.30 11.61 -1.40
CA VAL A 5 -18.99 11.42 -0.79
C VAL A 5 -17.92 12.16 -1.58
N LEU A 6 -17.16 13.00 -0.92
CA LEU A 6 -15.96 13.65 -1.45
C LEU A 6 -14.71 13.04 -0.85
N MET A 7 -13.95 12.31 -1.65
CA MET A 7 -12.68 11.73 -1.19
C MET A 7 -11.50 12.63 -1.51
N LEU A 8 -10.53 12.66 -0.60
CA LEU A 8 -9.24 13.32 -0.80
C LEU A 8 -8.19 12.27 -1.15
N GLY A 9 -7.63 12.32 -2.36
CA GLY A 9 -6.45 11.56 -2.77
C GLY A 9 -5.20 12.43 -2.89
N TRP A 10 -4.08 11.79 -3.22
CA TRP A 10 -2.83 12.51 -3.48
C TRP A 10 -2.29 12.26 -4.89
N GLY A 11 -2.12 11.01 -5.31
CA GLY A 11 -1.83 10.58 -6.67
C GLY A 11 -3.00 9.83 -7.29
N PHE A 12 -2.91 9.57 -8.59
CA PHE A 12 -3.91 8.81 -9.34
C PHE A 12 -3.25 8.12 -10.54
N PRO A 13 -3.65 6.90 -10.92
CA PRO A 13 -3.09 6.21 -12.07
C PRO A 13 -3.14 7.07 -13.36
N PRO A 14 -2.10 7.09 -14.20
CA PRO A 14 -0.86 6.32 -14.09
C PRO A 14 0.23 6.97 -13.19
N ASN A 15 -0.02 8.13 -12.59
CA ASN A 15 0.94 8.89 -11.77
C ASN A 15 0.88 8.45 -10.30
N ILE A 16 1.30 7.22 -10.03
CA ILE A 16 1.28 6.59 -8.72
C ILE A 16 2.58 6.87 -7.97
N THR A 17 2.47 7.24 -6.68
CA THR A 17 3.61 7.43 -5.76
C THR A 17 3.69 6.33 -4.70
N GLY A 18 2.62 5.54 -4.51
CA GLY A 18 2.55 4.45 -3.54
C GLY A 18 1.19 3.75 -3.54
N GLY A 19 1.06 2.72 -2.71
CA GLY A 19 -0.14 1.89 -2.64
C GLY A 19 -1.44 2.64 -2.37
N LEU A 20 -1.40 3.75 -1.63
CA LEU A 20 -2.57 4.60 -1.43
C LEU A 20 -3.15 5.10 -2.76
N ASP A 21 -2.31 5.53 -3.70
CA ASP A 21 -2.78 6.07 -4.97
C ASP A 21 -3.46 4.99 -5.83
N THR A 22 -3.00 3.73 -5.71
CA THR A 22 -3.66 2.57 -6.31
C THR A 22 -5.04 2.36 -5.69
N VAL A 23 -5.14 2.34 -4.35
CA VAL A 23 -6.43 2.17 -3.64
C VAL A 23 -7.44 3.25 -4.04
N VAL A 24 -7.02 4.51 -4.04
CA VAL A 24 -7.88 5.65 -4.41
C VAL A 24 -8.34 5.53 -5.86
N GLY A 25 -7.44 5.13 -6.77
CA GLY A 25 -7.76 4.92 -8.17
C GLY A 25 -8.77 3.80 -8.38
N GLU A 26 -8.52 2.63 -7.79
CA GLU A 26 -9.41 1.47 -7.90
C GLU A 26 -10.79 1.75 -7.30
N LEU A 27 -10.86 2.37 -6.13
CA LEU A 27 -12.14 2.78 -5.53
C LEU A 27 -12.90 3.75 -6.44
N TYR A 28 -12.21 4.74 -7.01
CA TYR A 28 -12.86 5.68 -7.93
C TYR A 28 -13.45 4.96 -9.15
N GLU A 29 -12.72 4.06 -9.79
CA GLU A 29 -13.20 3.31 -10.96
C GLU A 29 -14.44 2.44 -10.64
N GLN A 30 -14.58 1.97 -9.40
CA GLN A 30 -15.74 1.18 -8.98
C GLN A 30 -16.92 2.03 -8.50
N LEU A 31 -16.66 3.18 -7.87
CA LEU A 31 -17.70 4.00 -7.25
C LEU A 31 -18.31 5.05 -8.21
N ASP A 32 -17.50 5.62 -9.13
CA ASP A 32 -17.95 6.63 -10.10
C ASP A 32 -19.13 6.20 -10.99
N PRO A 33 -19.18 4.96 -11.54
CA PRO A 33 -20.27 4.53 -12.41
C PRO A 33 -21.57 4.13 -11.69
N ARG A 34 -21.63 4.22 -10.35
CA ARG A 34 -22.76 3.71 -9.56
C ARG A 34 -23.89 4.75 -9.43
N ASP A 35 -25.12 4.26 -9.40
CA ASP A 35 -26.32 5.08 -9.20
C ASP A 35 -26.74 5.21 -7.72
N ASP A 36 -26.16 4.37 -6.83
CA ASP A 36 -26.48 4.31 -5.40
C ASP A 36 -25.54 5.16 -4.53
N ILE A 37 -24.57 5.86 -5.12
CA ILE A 37 -23.67 6.82 -4.49
C ILE A 37 -23.34 7.95 -5.48
N GLN A 38 -23.15 9.17 -5.00
CA GLN A 38 -22.43 10.21 -5.73
C GLN A 38 -21.02 10.30 -5.13
N PHE A 39 -20.01 9.86 -5.89
CA PHE A 39 -18.64 9.82 -5.44
C PHE A 39 -17.76 10.74 -6.28
N GLU A 40 -17.06 11.66 -5.63
CA GLU A 40 -16.13 12.57 -6.29
C GLU A 40 -14.78 12.60 -5.57
N LEU A 41 -13.73 12.95 -6.32
CA LEU A 41 -12.35 12.89 -5.86
C LEU A 41 -11.66 14.25 -5.99
N VAL A 42 -10.94 14.68 -4.95
CA VAL A 42 -10.07 15.85 -4.99
C VAL A 42 -8.61 15.40 -5.02
N LEU A 43 -7.85 15.91 -5.98
CA LEU A 43 -6.43 15.62 -6.17
C LEU A 43 -5.63 16.92 -6.37
N PRO A 44 -4.32 16.93 -6.07
CA PRO A 44 -3.44 17.95 -6.62
C PRO A 44 -3.50 17.94 -8.15
N ALA A 45 -3.69 19.09 -8.79
CA ALA A 45 -3.86 19.22 -10.24
C ALA A 45 -2.74 18.57 -11.08
N ALA A 46 -1.54 18.41 -10.50
CA ALA A 46 -0.43 17.74 -11.18
C ALA A 46 -0.64 16.22 -11.38
N TYR A 47 -1.60 15.63 -10.67
CA TYR A 47 -1.91 14.20 -10.70
C TYR A 47 -3.35 13.91 -11.15
N ALA A 48 -4.19 14.95 -11.25
CA ALA A 48 -5.55 14.81 -11.73
C ALA A 48 -5.57 14.59 -13.25
N PRO A 49 -6.30 13.60 -13.77
CA PRO A 49 -6.52 13.43 -15.21
C PRO A 49 -7.35 14.61 -15.74
N GLU A 50 -7.08 15.02 -17.00
CA GLU A 50 -7.73 16.21 -17.59
C GLU A 50 -9.18 15.99 -18.00
N ASP A 51 -9.61 14.75 -18.30
CA ASP A 51 -10.88 14.39 -18.94
C ASP A 51 -11.73 13.40 -18.09
N ARG A 52 -11.81 13.60 -16.77
CA ARG A 52 -12.63 12.77 -15.87
C ARG A 52 -13.60 13.66 -15.10
N ASP A 53 -14.90 13.51 -15.37
CA ASP A 53 -15.94 14.10 -14.54
C ASP A 53 -15.85 13.54 -13.11
N GLY A 54 -16.18 14.33 -12.09
CA GLY A 54 -16.09 13.91 -10.68
C GLY A 54 -14.67 13.94 -10.09
N ILE A 55 -13.62 14.32 -10.86
CA ILE A 55 -12.29 14.54 -10.32
C ILE A 55 -11.93 16.03 -10.33
N HIS A 56 -11.70 16.59 -9.14
CA HIS A 56 -11.34 17.99 -8.94
C HIS A 56 -9.82 18.15 -8.81
N GLY A 57 -9.18 18.69 -9.84
CA GLY A 57 -7.77 19.04 -9.84
C GLY A 57 -7.50 20.38 -9.15
N VAL A 58 -6.93 20.37 -7.94
CA VAL A 58 -6.64 21.58 -7.17
C VAL A 58 -5.17 21.99 -7.33
N SER A 59 -4.95 23.29 -7.66
CA SER A 59 -3.58 23.82 -7.79
C SER A 59 -2.91 23.96 -6.42
N THR A 60 -1.91 23.12 -6.15
CA THR A 60 -1.15 23.16 -4.92
C THR A 60 0.13 24.02 -5.02
N GLY A 61 0.50 24.48 -6.22
CA GLY A 61 1.70 25.27 -6.48
C GLY A 61 2.99 24.54 -6.12
N GLN A 62 4.10 25.28 -5.99
CA GLN A 62 5.39 24.76 -5.56
C GLN A 62 5.55 24.90 -4.03
N GLY A 63 6.34 24.03 -3.43
CA GLY A 63 6.64 24.02 -2.00
C GLY A 63 6.82 22.61 -1.44
N ASP A 64 7.10 22.53 -0.15
CA ASP A 64 7.10 21.27 0.57
C ASP A 64 5.66 20.70 0.66
N ILE A 65 5.57 19.42 1.04
CA ILE A 65 4.30 18.69 1.12
C ILE A 65 3.28 19.41 2.01
N ILE A 66 3.73 20.03 3.10
CA ILE A 66 2.87 20.71 4.07
C ILE A 66 2.27 21.98 3.51
N THR A 67 3.08 22.76 2.80
CA THR A 67 2.64 23.96 2.10
C THR A 67 1.60 23.61 1.03
N ARG A 68 1.83 22.52 0.30
CA ARG A 68 0.92 22.03 -0.74
C ARG A 68 -0.42 21.58 -0.15
N ILE A 69 -0.40 20.80 0.94
CA ILE A 69 -1.60 20.37 1.68
C ILE A 69 -2.38 21.61 2.20
N GLY A 70 -1.67 22.59 2.77
CA GLY A 70 -2.31 23.79 3.29
C GLY A 70 -3.07 24.61 2.23
N ARG A 71 -2.58 24.63 0.98
CA ARG A 71 -3.28 25.27 -0.15
C ARG A 71 -4.50 24.46 -0.60
N LEU A 72 -4.33 23.15 -0.73
CA LEU A 72 -5.42 22.25 -1.12
C LEU A 72 -6.58 22.29 -0.12
N ALA A 73 -6.32 22.49 1.18
CA ALA A 73 -7.33 22.48 2.22
C ALA A 73 -8.43 23.56 2.04
N GLY A 74 -8.10 24.67 1.37
CA GLY A 74 -9.08 25.72 1.08
C GLY A 74 -10.13 25.29 0.07
N ASP A 75 -9.66 24.87 -1.09
CA ASP A 75 -10.50 24.45 -2.20
C ASP A 75 -11.26 23.16 -1.84
N PHE A 76 -10.63 22.23 -1.12
CA PHE A 76 -11.28 21.02 -0.60
C PHE A 76 -12.50 21.35 0.27
N ALA A 77 -12.36 22.29 1.21
CA ALA A 77 -13.45 22.69 2.09
C ALA A 77 -14.57 23.44 1.35
N GLU A 78 -14.25 24.13 0.27
CA GLU A 78 -15.23 24.84 -0.58
C GLU A 78 -16.06 23.82 -1.37
N ILE A 79 -15.44 22.82 -1.96
CA ILE A 79 -16.10 21.73 -2.68
C ILE A 79 -16.93 20.88 -1.71
N ALA A 80 -16.41 20.55 -0.54
CA ALA A 80 -17.06 19.71 0.47
C ALA A 80 -18.42 20.22 0.94
N ALA A 81 -18.75 21.51 0.73
CA ALA A 81 -20.02 22.09 1.17
C ALA A 81 -21.26 21.50 0.46
N ASP A 82 -21.08 20.81 -0.65
CA ASP A 82 -22.17 20.18 -1.44
C ASP A 82 -22.30 18.67 -1.20
N PHE A 83 -21.51 18.13 -0.22
CA PHE A 83 -21.43 16.70 0.09
C PHE A 83 -21.95 16.38 1.50
N ASP A 84 -22.35 15.12 1.70
CA ASP A 84 -22.79 14.61 3.01
C ASP A 84 -21.60 14.09 3.83
N ILE A 85 -20.61 13.50 3.14
CA ILE A 85 -19.43 12.87 3.73
C ILE A 85 -18.16 13.41 3.06
N ILE A 86 -17.14 13.71 3.87
CA ILE A 86 -15.78 13.84 3.40
C ILE A 86 -14.97 12.62 3.84
N HIS A 87 -14.20 12.03 2.93
CA HIS A 87 -13.31 10.91 3.20
C HIS A 87 -11.86 11.31 2.95
N THR A 88 -11.07 11.40 4.01
CA THR A 88 -9.66 11.76 3.94
C THR A 88 -8.78 10.53 4.16
N ASN A 89 -7.54 10.59 3.67
CA ASN A 89 -6.59 9.48 3.76
C ASN A 89 -5.32 9.90 4.49
N ASP A 90 -4.83 9.07 5.40
CA ASP A 90 -3.60 9.24 6.15
C ASP A 90 -3.40 10.67 6.74
N TRP A 91 -2.23 10.96 7.29
CA TRP A 91 -1.92 12.21 7.99
C TRP A 91 -2.14 13.50 7.18
N PHE A 92 -2.01 13.44 5.85
CA PHE A 92 -2.20 14.63 5.00
C PHE A 92 -3.65 15.09 4.91
N GLY A 93 -4.60 14.21 5.24
CA GLY A 93 -6.03 14.51 5.33
C GLY A 93 -6.43 15.43 6.48
N TYR A 94 -5.57 15.62 7.49
CA TYR A 94 -5.92 16.37 8.70
C TYR A 94 -6.32 17.83 8.45
N ASN A 95 -5.50 18.59 7.72
CA ASN A 95 -5.80 20.01 7.46
C ASN A 95 -7.02 20.19 6.56
N PRO A 96 -7.17 19.48 5.41
CA PRO A 96 -8.37 19.53 4.57
C PRO A 96 -9.63 19.13 5.33
N GLY A 97 -9.61 17.98 6.03
CA GLY A 97 -10.75 17.49 6.80
C GLY A 97 -11.17 18.44 7.93
N THR A 98 -10.20 18.93 8.73
CA THR A 98 -10.49 19.91 9.78
C THR A 98 -11.14 21.18 9.23
N ARG A 99 -10.70 21.66 8.07
CA ARG A 99 -11.23 22.87 7.47
C ARG A 99 -12.64 22.64 6.93
N ALA A 100 -12.88 21.55 6.24
CA ALA A 100 -14.20 21.20 5.72
C ALA A 100 -15.22 21.00 6.84
N ALA A 101 -14.92 20.18 7.85
CA ALA A 101 -15.78 19.94 9.01
C ALA A 101 -16.03 21.18 9.87
N SER A 102 -15.20 22.24 9.77
CA SER A 102 -15.42 23.50 10.47
C SER A 102 -16.30 24.51 9.69
N THR A 103 -16.53 24.28 8.40
CA THR A 103 -17.26 25.19 7.52
C THR A 103 -18.54 24.60 6.95
N SER A 104 -18.71 23.30 7.03
CA SER A 104 -19.86 22.55 6.50
C SER A 104 -20.32 21.50 7.52
N ASP A 105 -21.59 21.13 7.43
CA ASP A 105 -22.20 20.05 8.23
C ASP A 105 -22.02 18.75 7.44
N VAL A 106 -20.84 18.14 7.62
CA VAL A 106 -20.44 16.93 6.89
C VAL A 106 -19.88 15.91 7.89
N GLU A 107 -20.18 14.63 7.67
CA GLU A 107 -19.53 13.54 8.38
C GLU A 107 -18.09 13.37 7.89
N TRP A 108 -17.15 13.24 8.80
CA TRP A 108 -15.74 13.12 8.44
C TRP A 108 -15.20 11.70 8.68
N VAL A 109 -14.99 10.97 7.60
CA VAL A 109 -14.32 9.67 7.56
C VAL A 109 -12.83 9.85 7.29
N THR A 110 -11.99 9.08 7.97
CA THR A 110 -10.55 8.97 7.67
C THR A 110 -10.11 7.53 7.55
N SER A 111 -9.48 7.18 6.42
CA SER A 111 -8.79 5.90 6.24
C SER A 111 -7.31 5.99 6.59
N PHE A 112 -6.84 5.02 7.39
CA PHE A 112 -5.43 4.78 7.63
C PHE A 112 -4.91 3.65 6.74
N HIS A 113 -4.04 4.00 5.79
CA HIS A 113 -3.35 3.05 4.91
C HIS A 113 -1.98 2.66 5.45
N SER A 114 -1.38 3.51 6.27
CA SER A 114 -0.14 3.22 7.00
C SER A 114 0.10 4.29 8.06
N LEU A 115 0.80 3.93 9.13
CA LEU A 115 1.10 4.87 10.21
C LEU A 115 2.57 5.31 10.17
N SER A 116 2.84 6.55 10.56
CA SER A 116 4.21 7.10 10.59
C SER A 116 5.14 6.30 11.50
N GLN A 117 4.60 5.75 12.59
CA GLN A 117 5.34 4.91 13.54
C GLN A 117 5.73 3.55 12.95
N ASP A 118 4.98 3.05 11.97
CA ASP A 118 5.28 1.81 11.24
C ASP A 118 6.23 2.05 10.07
N ARG A 119 6.15 3.25 9.44
CA ARG A 119 7.00 3.60 8.29
C ARG A 119 8.45 3.93 8.67
N ASN A 120 8.70 4.38 9.87
CA ASN A 120 10.01 4.91 10.28
C ASN A 120 10.41 4.46 11.68
N VAL A 121 11.66 4.07 11.85
CA VAL A 121 12.25 3.79 13.18
C VAL A 121 12.23 5.04 14.08
N ASN A 122 12.42 6.22 13.48
CA ASN A 122 12.31 7.51 14.14
C ASN A 122 11.28 8.36 13.36
N PRO A 123 9.99 8.17 13.60
CA PRO A 123 8.96 8.86 12.86
C PRO A 123 9.02 10.38 13.12
N PRO A 124 8.75 11.21 12.10
CA PRO A 124 8.67 12.66 12.31
C PRO A 124 7.58 12.99 13.34
N GLU A 125 7.96 13.60 14.45
CA GLU A 125 7.03 13.92 15.56
C GLU A 125 5.77 14.67 15.07
N ARG A 126 5.93 15.51 14.06
CA ARG A 126 4.82 16.23 13.45
C ARG A 126 3.80 15.33 12.79
N GLU A 127 4.24 14.29 12.08
CA GLU A 127 3.34 13.32 11.44
C GLU A 127 2.58 12.53 12.50
N VAL A 128 3.29 12.00 13.50
CA VAL A 128 2.68 11.26 14.62
C VAL A 128 1.65 12.12 15.35
N GLN A 129 1.97 13.39 15.65
CA GLN A 129 1.02 14.31 16.28
C GLN A 129 -0.18 14.63 15.37
N THR A 130 0.03 14.65 14.05
CA THR A 130 -1.05 14.89 13.09
C THR A 130 -1.97 13.69 13.00
N GLU A 131 -1.44 12.48 12.94
CA GLU A 131 -2.21 11.23 12.98
C GLU A 131 -3.00 11.08 14.28
N GLN A 132 -2.39 11.41 15.43
CA GLN A 132 -3.10 11.43 16.72
C GLN A 132 -4.29 12.41 16.72
N ARG A 133 -4.11 13.61 16.14
CA ARG A 133 -5.17 14.59 16.04
C ARG A 133 -6.26 14.15 15.05
N LEU A 134 -5.84 13.52 13.96
CA LEU A 134 -6.74 12.95 12.96
C LEU A 134 -7.64 11.88 13.60
N ALA A 135 -7.02 10.92 14.32
CA ALA A 135 -7.73 9.86 15.02
C ALA A 135 -8.72 10.39 16.10
N ASN A 136 -8.45 11.57 16.67
CA ASN A 136 -9.31 12.17 17.70
C ASN A 136 -10.39 13.11 17.16
N ARG A 137 -10.35 13.49 15.88
CA ARG A 137 -11.21 14.54 15.32
C ARG A 137 -12.08 14.08 14.15
N SER A 138 -11.69 13.04 13.47
CA SER A 138 -12.56 12.40 12.49
C SER A 138 -13.72 11.72 13.23
N ASP A 139 -14.90 11.79 12.66
CA ASP A 139 -16.10 11.19 13.26
C ASP A 139 -16.01 9.67 13.14
N HIS A 140 -15.46 9.18 12.02
CA HIS A 140 -15.31 7.75 11.74
C HIS A 140 -13.90 7.45 11.23
N LEU A 141 -13.34 6.32 11.66
CA LEU A 141 -12.04 5.83 11.22
C LEU A 141 -12.18 4.50 10.49
N VAL A 142 -11.45 4.37 9.40
CA VAL A 142 -11.30 3.12 8.63
C VAL A 142 -9.84 2.70 8.64
N ALA A 143 -9.60 1.41 8.75
CA ALA A 143 -8.28 0.79 8.63
C ALA A 143 -8.31 -0.27 7.52
N VAL A 144 -7.24 -0.37 6.73
CA VAL A 144 -7.16 -1.30 5.58
C VAL A 144 -6.94 -2.76 5.97
N SER A 145 -6.83 -3.06 7.28
CA SER A 145 -6.68 -4.41 7.83
C SER A 145 -6.85 -4.39 9.36
N ASN A 146 -7.04 -5.57 9.96
CA ASN A 146 -6.98 -5.70 11.43
C ASN A 146 -5.58 -5.35 11.97
N PHE A 147 -4.50 -5.65 11.22
CA PHE A 147 -3.16 -5.20 11.57
C PHE A 147 -3.15 -3.68 11.77
N THR A 148 -3.62 -2.92 10.79
CA THR A 148 -3.67 -1.45 10.87
C THR A 148 -4.61 -0.97 11.98
N ALA A 149 -5.79 -1.58 12.15
CA ALA A 149 -6.72 -1.22 13.21
C ALA A 149 -6.11 -1.42 14.62
N ARG A 150 -5.40 -2.53 14.85
CA ARG A 150 -4.66 -2.77 16.10
C ARG A 150 -3.59 -1.71 16.34
N ARG A 151 -2.87 -1.28 15.29
CA ARG A 151 -1.84 -0.24 15.38
C ARG A 151 -2.45 1.14 15.69
N VAL A 152 -3.59 1.47 15.06
CA VAL A 152 -4.36 2.70 15.39
C VAL A 152 -4.78 2.70 16.86
N LYS A 153 -5.29 1.57 17.36
CA LYS A 153 -5.65 1.41 18.77
C LYS A 153 -4.44 1.54 19.70
N GLU A 154 -3.33 0.89 19.35
CA GLU A 154 -2.10 0.91 20.16
C GLU A 154 -1.48 2.31 20.25
N PHE A 155 -1.39 3.03 19.13
CA PHE A 155 -0.67 4.29 19.08
C PHE A 155 -1.54 5.50 19.43
N TYR A 156 -2.83 5.44 19.12
CA TYR A 156 -3.73 6.60 19.20
C TYR A 156 -4.92 6.40 20.11
N ASP A 157 -5.10 5.20 20.71
CA ASP A 157 -6.22 4.81 21.55
C ASP A 157 -7.60 5.03 20.87
N ALA A 158 -7.66 4.84 19.56
CA ALA A 158 -8.86 5.02 18.75
C ALA A 158 -9.30 3.68 18.12
N GLU A 159 -10.61 3.51 17.94
CA GLU A 159 -11.18 2.34 17.23
C GLU A 159 -11.37 2.71 15.76
N ALA A 160 -11.09 1.76 14.86
CA ALA A 160 -11.32 1.90 13.43
C ALA A 160 -12.11 0.69 12.90
N SER A 161 -13.09 0.97 12.06
CA SER A 161 -13.74 -0.07 11.24
C SER A 161 -12.74 -0.64 10.25
N VAL A 162 -12.81 -1.93 9.95
CA VAL A 162 -11.88 -2.56 9.01
C VAL A 162 -12.57 -2.75 7.67
N ILE A 163 -12.03 -2.15 6.62
CA ILE A 163 -12.38 -2.42 5.22
C ILE A 163 -11.10 -2.79 4.51
N TYR A 164 -10.94 -4.07 4.20
CA TYR A 164 -9.74 -4.54 3.50
C TYR A 164 -9.68 -4.04 2.08
N ASN A 165 -8.47 -3.83 1.56
CA ASN A 165 -8.27 -3.53 0.14
C ASN A 165 -8.66 -4.71 -0.74
N GLY A 166 -8.99 -4.42 -2.00
CA GLY A 166 -9.16 -5.39 -3.05
C GLY A 166 -7.81 -5.96 -3.54
N PHE A 167 -7.88 -7.06 -4.26
CA PHE A 167 -6.70 -7.66 -4.86
C PHE A 167 -6.47 -7.07 -6.23
N SER A 168 -5.31 -6.42 -6.39
CA SER A 168 -4.86 -5.92 -7.68
C SER A 168 -4.14 -7.03 -8.43
N SER A 169 -4.48 -7.22 -9.69
CA SER A 169 -3.78 -8.13 -10.58
C SER A 169 -2.77 -7.37 -11.45
N VAL A 170 -1.76 -8.08 -11.89
CA VAL A 170 -0.76 -7.59 -12.86
C VAL A 170 -0.69 -8.53 -14.05
N GLU A 171 -0.55 -7.96 -15.24
CA GLU A 171 -0.47 -8.72 -16.48
C GLU A 171 0.99 -8.78 -16.95
N PRO A 172 1.59 -10.00 -17.05
CA PRO A 172 2.91 -10.15 -17.63
C PRO A 172 2.91 -9.79 -19.12
N ALA A 173 3.85 -8.96 -19.57
CA ALA A 173 4.06 -8.64 -20.97
C ALA A 173 4.80 -9.75 -21.73
N GLY A 174 5.43 -10.69 -21.02
CA GLY A 174 6.12 -11.85 -21.55
C GLY A 174 7.62 -11.67 -21.69
N GLU A 175 8.22 -10.68 -21.00
CA GLU A 175 9.69 -10.54 -20.93
C GLU A 175 10.27 -11.61 -19.99
N ASP A 176 11.30 -12.32 -20.43
CA ASP A 176 12.04 -13.26 -19.57
C ASP A 176 13.06 -12.50 -18.70
N ILE A 177 12.65 -12.20 -17.47
CA ILE A 177 13.48 -11.43 -16.52
C ILE A 177 14.71 -12.22 -16.08
N LYS A 178 14.62 -13.55 -15.98
CA LYS A 178 15.79 -14.37 -15.67
C LYS A 178 16.85 -14.24 -16.77
N ALA A 179 16.45 -14.35 -18.05
CA ALA A 179 17.37 -14.14 -19.17
C ALA A 179 17.92 -12.71 -19.21
N LYS A 180 17.09 -11.69 -18.94
CA LYS A 180 17.48 -10.28 -18.87
C LYS A 180 18.62 -10.03 -17.88
N HIS A 181 18.59 -10.70 -16.74
CA HIS A 181 19.55 -10.55 -15.66
C HIS A 181 20.63 -11.65 -15.61
N GLY A 182 20.61 -12.63 -16.53
CA GLY A 182 21.55 -13.74 -16.56
C GLY A 182 21.40 -14.71 -15.39
N ILE A 183 20.17 -14.93 -14.94
CA ILE A 183 19.83 -15.84 -13.83
C ILE A 183 19.53 -17.22 -14.42
N ASP A 184 20.41 -18.17 -14.17
CA ASP A 184 20.28 -19.53 -14.72
C ASP A 184 19.43 -20.45 -13.82
N GLU A 185 19.24 -20.08 -12.55
CA GLU A 185 18.62 -20.93 -11.54
C GLU A 185 17.37 -20.28 -10.90
N LYS A 186 17.23 -20.32 -9.56
CA LYS A 186 16.06 -19.82 -8.87
C LYS A 186 16.15 -18.33 -8.57
N MET A 187 15.08 -17.61 -8.84
CA MET A 187 14.93 -16.18 -8.60
C MET A 187 14.01 -15.92 -7.41
N LEU A 188 14.55 -15.30 -6.36
CA LEU A 188 13.77 -14.64 -5.32
C LEU A 188 13.53 -13.19 -5.75
N PHE A 189 12.34 -12.67 -5.53
CA PHE A 189 12.00 -11.30 -5.90
C PHE A 189 11.43 -10.53 -4.71
N PHE A 190 11.79 -9.27 -4.64
CA PHE A 190 11.18 -8.25 -3.79
C PHE A 190 11.01 -6.98 -4.60
N VAL A 191 9.93 -6.25 -4.39
CA VAL A 191 9.75 -4.89 -4.91
C VAL A 191 9.16 -3.97 -3.83
N GLY A 192 9.72 -2.76 -3.75
CA GLY A 192 9.27 -1.75 -2.81
C GLY A 192 10.33 -0.71 -2.51
N ARG A 193 9.99 0.27 -1.67
CA ARG A 193 10.93 1.29 -1.22
C ARG A 193 11.99 0.67 -0.31
N HIS A 194 13.26 1.00 -0.52
CA HIS A 194 14.35 0.55 0.33
C HIS A 194 14.43 1.41 1.60
N THR A 195 13.55 1.09 2.56
CA THR A 195 13.40 1.77 3.86
C THR A 195 13.49 0.76 5.00
N ASP A 196 13.62 1.25 6.23
CA ASP A 196 13.67 0.39 7.43
C ASP A 196 12.41 -0.49 7.55
N GLN A 197 11.23 0.07 7.27
CA GLN A 197 9.95 -0.65 7.29
C GLN A 197 9.97 -1.94 6.45
N LYS A 198 10.67 -1.93 5.32
CA LYS A 198 10.67 -3.06 4.37
C LYS A 198 11.63 -4.20 4.75
N GLY A 199 12.39 -4.08 5.84
CA GLY A 199 13.11 -5.19 6.45
C GLY A 199 14.18 -5.86 5.58
N LEU A 200 14.67 -5.20 4.51
CA LEU A 200 15.57 -5.81 3.52
C LEU A 200 16.89 -6.30 4.09
N SER A 201 17.37 -5.72 5.19
CA SER A 201 18.56 -6.21 5.89
C SER A 201 18.37 -7.62 6.47
N TYR A 202 17.18 -7.94 6.94
CA TYR A 202 16.85 -9.30 7.40
C TYR A 202 16.83 -10.29 6.25
N LEU A 203 16.29 -9.89 5.08
CA LEU A 203 16.28 -10.73 3.88
C LEU A 203 17.70 -11.01 3.36
N LEU A 204 18.58 -10.00 3.28
CA LEU A 204 19.97 -10.19 2.89
C LEU A 204 20.69 -11.14 3.87
N TYR A 205 20.45 -10.97 5.17
CA TYR A 205 21.04 -11.85 6.15
C TYR A 205 20.45 -13.28 6.08
N ALA A 206 19.14 -13.43 5.81
CA ALA A 206 18.52 -14.73 5.56
C ALA A 206 19.15 -15.42 4.34
N LEU A 207 19.34 -14.71 3.23
CA LEU A 207 19.99 -15.24 2.03
C LEU A 207 21.41 -15.78 2.35
N SER A 208 22.20 -15.02 3.11
CA SER A 208 23.54 -15.47 3.52
C SER A 208 23.55 -16.74 4.39
N LYS A 209 22.48 -16.95 5.19
CA LYS A 209 22.33 -18.16 6.04
C LYS A 209 21.92 -19.38 5.24
N LEU A 210 21.20 -19.22 4.13
CA LEU A 210 20.76 -20.33 3.28
C LEU A 210 21.94 -21.12 2.69
N ARG A 211 23.09 -20.47 2.44
CA ARG A 211 24.31 -21.07 1.87
C ARG A 211 24.02 -21.87 0.61
N ARG A 212 23.20 -21.29 -0.27
CA ARG A 212 22.76 -21.87 -1.53
C ARG A 212 23.28 -21.02 -2.67
N ASP A 213 24.06 -21.61 -3.55
CA ASP A 213 24.61 -20.92 -4.74
C ASP A 213 23.61 -20.91 -5.90
N ASP A 214 22.47 -21.62 -5.76
CA ASP A 214 21.38 -21.72 -6.75
C ASP A 214 20.25 -20.69 -6.53
N LEU A 215 20.50 -19.64 -5.79
CA LEU A 215 19.54 -18.58 -5.52
C LEU A 215 20.10 -17.22 -5.94
N THR A 216 19.31 -16.47 -6.69
CA THR A 216 19.55 -15.04 -6.96
C THR A 216 18.39 -14.21 -6.42
N LEU A 217 18.70 -13.19 -5.62
CA LEU A 217 17.72 -12.24 -5.11
C LEU A 217 17.72 -10.98 -5.99
N VAL A 218 16.55 -10.67 -6.57
CA VAL A 218 16.33 -9.42 -7.31
C VAL A 218 15.56 -8.45 -6.42
N LEU A 219 16.15 -7.28 -6.18
CA LEU A 219 15.58 -6.19 -5.41
C LEU A 219 15.12 -5.05 -6.34
N GLY A 220 13.81 -4.98 -6.59
CA GLY A 220 13.18 -3.87 -7.28
C GLY A 220 12.90 -2.69 -6.34
N GLY A 221 12.97 -1.48 -6.89
CA GLY A 221 12.77 -0.26 -6.14
C GLY A 221 14.05 0.44 -5.71
N THR A 222 13.89 1.56 -5.02
CA THR A 222 14.98 2.39 -4.50
C THR A 222 14.59 3.02 -3.15
N GLY A 223 15.56 3.58 -2.44
CA GLY A 223 15.29 4.29 -1.19
C GLY A 223 16.59 4.74 -0.50
N HIS A 224 16.44 5.35 0.67
CA HIS A 224 17.59 5.90 1.41
C HIS A 224 18.56 4.81 1.90
N LEU A 225 18.12 3.54 1.99
CA LEU A 225 18.95 2.41 2.39
C LEU A 225 19.66 1.70 1.23
N THR A 226 19.39 2.03 -0.04
CA THR A 226 19.90 1.28 -1.19
C THR A 226 21.42 1.07 -1.13
N GLU A 227 22.20 2.15 -0.93
CA GLU A 227 23.66 2.06 -0.87
C GLU A 227 24.17 1.33 0.39
N GLN A 228 23.42 1.38 1.48
CA GLN A 228 23.73 0.65 2.69
C GLN A 228 23.49 -0.86 2.51
N LEU A 229 22.41 -1.24 1.84
CA LEU A 229 22.08 -2.63 1.53
C LEU A 229 23.11 -3.26 0.59
N LYS A 230 23.62 -2.54 -0.43
CA LYS A 230 24.71 -3.00 -1.29
C LYS A 230 25.96 -3.33 -0.47
N ARG A 231 26.40 -2.40 0.39
CA ARG A 231 27.55 -2.62 1.29
C ARG A 231 27.31 -3.79 2.26
N PHE A 232 26.07 -3.97 2.68
CA PHE A 232 25.72 -5.08 3.57
C PHE A 232 25.79 -6.43 2.83
N ALA A 233 25.37 -6.51 1.57
CA ALA A 233 25.56 -7.70 0.74
C ALA A 233 27.05 -8.05 0.54
N GLU A 234 27.91 -7.04 0.28
CA GLU A 234 29.38 -7.22 0.22
C GLU A 234 29.95 -7.76 1.53
N LEU A 235 29.53 -7.20 2.68
CA LEU A 235 29.98 -7.65 4.01
C LEU A 235 29.57 -9.09 4.33
N LEU A 236 28.43 -9.54 3.81
CA LEU A 236 27.93 -10.89 3.95
C LEU A 236 28.55 -11.87 2.92
N GLY A 237 29.25 -11.36 1.90
CA GLY A 237 29.84 -12.15 0.82
C GLY A 237 28.80 -12.77 -0.11
N ILE A 238 27.69 -12.06 -0.34
CA ILE A 238 26.57 -12.48 -1.22
C ILE A 238 26.31 -11.49 -2.35
N GLU A 239 27.22 -10.56 -2.62
CA GLU A 239 27.05 -9.50 -3.62
C GLU A 239 26.78 -10.05 -5.03
N GLU A 240 27.35 -11.20 -5.37
CA GLU A 240 27.11 -11.89 -6.65
C GLU A 240 25.73 -12.55 -6.74
N GLN A 241 25.05 -12.74 -5.61
CA GLN A 241 23.70 -13.32 -5.54
C GLN A 241 22.59 -12.27 -5.45
N VAL A 242 22.93 -10.96 -5.41
CA VAL A 242 21.94 -9.88 -5.22
C VAL A 242 22.00 -8.90 -6.37
N ILE A 243 20.89 -8.77 -7.07
CA ILE A 243 20.70 -7.80 -8.16
C ILE A 243 19.81 -6.66 -7.66
N PHE A 244 20.35 -5.44 -7.68
CA PHE A 244 19.57 -4.22 -7.44
C PHE A 244 19.04 -3.70 -8.78
N ALA A 245 17.78 -4.03 -9.11
CA ALA A 245 17.17 -3.70 -10.38
C ALA A 245 16.81 -2.21 -10.54
N GLY A 246 16.81 -1.44 -9.42
CA GLY A 246 16.40 -0.05 -9.44
C GLY A 246 14.89 0.12 -9.46
N PHE A 247 14.42 1.31 -9.82
CA PHE A 247 12.99 1.57 -9.96
C PHE A 247 12.44 0.74 -11.13
N LEU A 248 11.33 0.06 -10.89
CA LEU A 248 10.60 -0.71 -11.90
C LEU A 248 9.30 0.02 -12.24
N GLU A 249 9.03 0.16 -13.54
CA GLU A 249 7.77 0.71 -14.00
C GLU A 249 6.62 -0.29 -13.75
N GLN A 250 5.41 0.21 -13.52
CA GLN A 250 4.23 -0.64 -13.28
C GLN A 250 4.04 -1.72 -14.36
N ALA A 251 4.30 -1.38 -15.62
CA ALA A 251 4.18 -2.30 -16.74
C ALA A 251 5.22 -3.45 -16.74
N GLU A 252 6.31 -3.33 -15.99
CA GLU A 252 7.35 -4.36 -15.89
C GLU A 252 7.07 -5.35 -14.75
N LEU A 253 6.27 -4.95 -13.73
CA LEU A 253 6.08 -5.73 -12.50
C LEU A 253 5.53 -7.13 -12.76
N GLY A 254 4.58 -7.27 -13.69
CA GLY A 254 4.01 -8.57 -14.07
C GLY A 254 5.07 -9.59 -14.50
N ASP A 255 6.03 -9.16 -15.33
CA ASP A 255 7.12 -10.01 -15.81
C ASP A 255 8.10 -10.38 -14.70
N TYR A 256 8.41 -9.45 -13.77
CA TYR A 256 9.26 -9.74 -12.62
C TYR A 256 8.61 -10.75 -11.67
N TYR A 257 7.33 -10.56 -11.34
CA TYR A 257 6.61 -11.53 -10.51
C TYR A 257 6.51 -12.88 -11.20
N ALA A 258 6.11 -12.95 -12.47
CA ALA A 258 5.93 -14.21 -13.21
C ALA A 258 7.25 -14.97 -13.43
N SER A 259 8.40 -14.27 -13.49
CA SER A 259 9.71 -14.89 -13.62
C SER A 259 10.28 -15.38 -12.28
N ALA A 260 9.74 -14.91 -11.16
CA ALA A 260 10.23 -15.29 -9.84
C ALA A 260 9.76 -16.69 -9.44
N ASP A 261 10.63 -17.48 -8.82
CA ASP A 261 10.26 -18.73 -8.17
C ASP A 261 9.60 -18.49 -6.81
N LEU A 262 9.84 -17.29 -6.23
CA LEU A 262 9.29 -16.89 -4.95
C LEU A 262 9.34 -15.37 -4.78
N PHE A 263 8.25 -14.78 -4.32
CA PHE A 263 8.21 -13.41 -3.84
C PHE A 263 8.46 -13.39 -2.31
N VAL A 264 9.29 -12.45 -1.83
CA VAL A 264 9.61 -12.35 -0.40
C VAL A 264 9.33 -10.93 0.08
N SER A 265 8.39 -10.78 1.01
CA SER A 265 8.05 -9.51 1.67
C SER A 265 8.47 -9.53 3.15
N PRO A 266 9.71 -9.14 3.48
CA PRO A 266 10.22 -9.19 4.85
C PRO A 266 9.85 -7.94 5.66
N SER A 267 8.75 -7.28 5.33
CA SER A 267 8.33 -6.01 5.92
C SER A 267 8.10 -6.14 7.43
N LEU A 268 8.65 -5.20 8.20
CA LEU A 268 8.43 -5.11 9.66
C LEU A 268 7.03 -4.64 10.01
N ALA A 269 6.39 -3.96 9.08
CA ALA A 269 5.01 -3.53 9.15
C ALA A 269 4.45 -3.45 7.72
N GLU A 270 3.49 -4.30 7.41
CA GLU A 270 2.82 -4.32 6.10
C GLU A 270 1.31 -4.14 6.30
N PRO A 271 0.80 -2.91 6.17
CA PRO A 271 -0.59 -2.60 6.45
C PRO A 271 -1.59 -3.45 5.67
N PHE A 272 -1.33 -3.64 4.37
CA PHE A 272 -2.07 -4.60 3.56
C PHE A 272 -1.11 -5.51 2.78
N GLY A 273 -0.31 -4.96 1.88
CA GLY A 273 0.63 -5.73 1.06
C GLY A 273 0.09 -5.97 -0.36
N ILE A 274 -0.18 -4.90 -1.10
CA ILE A 274 -0.61 -4.98 -2.52
C ILE A 274 0.36 -5.84 -3.34
N THR A 275 1.67 -5.74 -3.11
CA THR A 275 2.69 -6.54 -3.78
C THR A 275 2.58 -8.05 -3.51
N ILE A 276 1.96 -8.45 -2.40
CA ILE A 276 1.68 -9.85 -2.06
C ILE A 276 0.60 -10.39 -3.00
N VAL A 277 -0.51 -9.67 -3.11
CA VAL A 277 -1.64 -10.09 -3.97
C VAL A 277 -1.29 -9.97 -5.45
N GLU A 278 -0.50 -8.97 -5.87
CA GLU A 278 0.06 -8.89 -7.22
C GLU A 278 0.90 -10.12 -7.59
N SER A 279 1.76 -10.57 -6.68
CA SER A 279 2.57 -11.77 -6.87
C SER A 279 1.71 -13.03 -7.01
N LEU A 280 0.70 -13.18 -6.16
CA LEU A 280 -0.23 -14.32 -6.21
C LEU A 280 -1.07 -14.33 -7.50
N SER A 281 -1.42 -13.15 -8.05
CA SER A 281 -2.22 -13.03 -9.27
C SER A 281 -1.57 -13.66 -10.52
N VAL A 282 -0.24 -13.75 -10.53
CA VAL A 282 0.54 -14.42 -11.58
C VAL A 282 1.00 -15.83 -11.20
N GLY A 283 0.52 -16.36 -10.06
CA GLY A 283 0.85 -17.70 -9.57
C GLY A 283 2.18 -17.83 -8.84
N THR A 284 2.79 -16.72 -8.45
CA THR A 284 4.07 -16.74 -7.73
C THR A 284 3.84 -16.80 -6.22
N ARG A 285 4.40 -17.83 -5.57
CA ARG A 285 4.28 -18.07 -4.13
C ARG A 285 4.96 -16.97 -3.32
N VAL A 286 4.43 -16.74 -2.11
CA VAL A 286 4.87 -15.66 -1.24
C VAL A 286 5.41 -16.20 0.09
N VAL A 287 6.53 -15.62 0.55
CA VAL A 287 6.96 -15.62 1.95
C VAL A 287 6.84 -14.19 2.46
N ALA A 288 6.09 -13.96 3.52
CA ALA A 288 5.88 -12.63 4.07
C ALA A 288 5.91 -12.64 5.60
N CYS A 289 6.31 -11.52 6.18
CA CYS A 289 5.97 -11.24 7.57
C CYS A 289 4.49 -10.86 7.70
N GLU A 290 4.00 -10.66 8.92
CA GLU A 290 2.62 -10.27 9.19
C GLU A 290 2.15 -9.14 8.25
N SER A 291 1.01 -9.34 7.60
CA SER A 291 0.46 -8.40 6.62
C SER A 291 -1.06 -8.47 6.58
N GLY A 292 -1.72 -7.37 6.21
CA GLY A 292 -3.18 -7.35 6.07
C GLY A 292 -3.71 -8.30 5.00
N ALA A 293 -2.96 -8.53 3.91
CA ALA A 293 -3.35 -9.47 2.87
C ALA A 293 -3.40 -10.92 3.40
N ALA A 294 -2.47 -11.31 4.28
CA ALA A 294 -2.46 -12.64 4.89
C ALA A 294 -3.70 -12.89 5.77
N GLU A 295 -4.33 -11.84 6.33
CA GLU A 295 -5.55 -11.96 7.13
C GLU A 295 -6.78 -12.42 6.32
N VAL A 296 -6.77 -12.22 5.00
CA VAL A 296 -7.89 -12.52 4.09
C VAL A 296 -7.56 -13.56 3.02
N LEU A 297 -6.35 -14.10 3.05
CA LEU A 297 -5.89 -15.17 2.18
C LEU A 297 -5.85 -16.52 2.94
N PRO A 298 -6.01 -17.67 2.25
CA PRO A 298 -5.76 -18.97 2.85
C PRO A 298 -4.30 -19.12 3.34
N ASP A 299 -4.11 -19.85 4.46
CA ASP A 299 -2.80 -20.05 5.13
C ASP A 299 -1.70 -20.65 4.23
N ASP A 300 -2.06 -21.32 3.13
CA ASP A 300 -1.14 -21.94 2.18
C ASP A 300 -0.72 -21.03 1.01
N CYS A 301 -1.38 -19.88 0.84
CA CYS A 301 -1.01 -18.88 -0.17
C CYS A 301 0.20 -18.06 0.25
N VAL A 302 0.25 -17.68 1.53
CA VAL A 302 1.34 -16.89 2.11
C VAL A 302 2.00 -17.70 3.21
N ILE A 303 3.30 -17.96 3.08
CA ILE A 303 4.08 -18.58 4.14
C ILE A 303 4.51 -17.49 5.11
N GLU A 304 3.76 -17.35 6.19
CA GLU A 304 4.06 -16.35 7.21
C GLU A 304 5.32 -16.71 7.99
N VAL A 305 6.12 -15.69 8.28
CA VAL A 305 7.39 -15.77 9.00
C VAL A 305 7.54 -14.59 9.96
N GLU A 306 8.32 -14.78 11.01
CA GLU A 306 8.73 -13.68 11.88
C GLU A 306 9.72 -12.75 11.18
N PRO A 307 9.79 -11.47 11.55
CA PRO A 307 10.68 -10.49 10.94
C PRO A 307 12.13 -10.65 11.44
N ASP A 308 12.66 -11.85 11.29
CA ASP A 308 14.05 -12.20 11.58
C ASP A 308 14.64 -13.08 10.47
N SER A 309 15.96 -13.06 10.37
CA SER A 309 16.66 -13.72 9.28
C SER A 309 16.59 -15.25 9.30
N GLU A 310 16.33 -15.86 10.46
CA GLU A 310 16.25 -17.31 10.61
C GLU A 310 14.88 -17.80 10.15
N SER A 311 13.84 -17.16 10.63
CA SER A 311 12.46 -17.44 10.22
C SER A 311 12.25 -17.20 8.71
N ILE A 312 12.81 -16.10 8.16
CA ILE A 312 12.74 -15.81 6.72
C ILE A 312 13.48 -16.90 5.91
N ALA A 313 14.67 -17.31 6.33
CA ALA A 313 15.42 -18.37 5.65
C ALA A 313 14.67 -19.71 5.66
N ASP A 314 14.09 -20.08 6.79
CA ASP A 314 13.27 -21.29 6.92
C ASP A 314 12.00 -21.20 6.06
N GLY A 315 11.34 -20.04 6.02
CA GLY A 315 10.20 -19.77 5.17
C GLY A 315 10.53 -19.94 3.68
N ILE A 316 11.65 -19.38 3.22
CA ILE A 316 12.14 -19.51 1.84
C ILE A 316 12.37 -21.00 1.50
N ASN A 317 13.04 -21.77 2.37
CA ASN A 317 13.27 -23.19 2.13
C ASN A 317 11.96 -23.98 2.06
N ARG A 318 11.00 -23.70 2.96
CA ARG A 318 9.67 -24.34 2.92
C ARG A 318 8.94 -24.03 1.62
N ALA A 319 8.90 -22.75 1.25
CA ALA A 319 8.21 -22.28 0.04
C ALA A 319 8.76 -22.93 -1.23
N LEU A 320 10.09 -22.95 -1.38
CA LEU A 320 10.77 -23.52 -2.54
C LEU A 320 10.65 -25.06 -2.64
N ALA A 321 10.22 -25.73 -1.57
CA ALA A 321 9.99 -27.17 -1.54
C ALA A 321 8.50 -27.53 -1.79
N MET A 322 7.59 -26.55 -1.85
CA MET A 322 6.17 -26.76 -2.08
C MET A 322 5.88 -26.86 -3.58
N ASP A 323 5.09 -27.87 -3.95
CA ASP A 323 4.67 -28.16 -5.33
C ASP A 323 3.13 -28.06 -5.49
N THR A 324 2.46 -27.52 -4.43
CA THR A 324 1.01 -27.39 -4.41
C THR A 324 0.58 -26.16 -5.23
N PRO A 325 -0.50 -26.23 -6.00
CA PRO A 325 -1.08 -25.05 -6.64
C PRO A 325 -1.45 -23.98 -5.61
N ILE A 326 -1.43 -22.72 -6.03
CA ILE A 326 -1.93 -21.60 -5.25
C ILE A 326 -3.39 -21.43 -5.64
N GLU A 327 -4.30 -21.59 -4.69
CA GLU A 327 -5.74 -21.45 -4.92
C GLU A 327 -6.31 -20.52 -3.84
N TYR A 328 -6.95 -19.44 -4.25
CA TYR A 328 -7.64 -18.51 -3.35
C TYR A 328 -8.83 -17.88 -4.06
N GLU A 329 -9.79 -17.39 -3.28
CA GLU A 329 -10.89 -16.58 -3.77
C GLU A 329 -10.42 -15.12 -3.86
N GLU A 330 -10.60 -14.52 -5.01
CA GLU A 330 -10.20 -13.14 -5.25
C GLU A 330 -11.19 -12.20 -4.55
N ARG A 331 -10.66 -11.27 -3.73
CA ARG A 331 -11.42 -10.16 -3.18
C ARG A 331 -11.35 -9.01 -4.19
N THR A 332 -12.46 -8.78 -4.87
CA THR A 332 -12.52 -7.78 -5.94
C THR A 332 -12.59 -6.35 -5.38
N TRP A 333 -12.24 -5.37 -6.20
CA TRP A 333 -12.46 -3.96 -5.85
C TRP A 333 -13.94 -3.58 -5.88
N GLU A 334 -14.79 -4.34 -6.57
CA GLU A 334 -16.25 -4.22 -6.50
C GLU A 334 -16.77 -4.58 -5.11
N ASP A 335 -16.28 -5.69 -4.49
CA ASP A 335 -16.61 -6.06 -3.11
C ASP A 335 -16.21 -4.95 -2.13
N VAL A 336 -15.04 -4.35 -2.32
CA VAL A 336 -14.55 -3.24 -1.48
C VAL A 336 -15.40 -1.99 -1.64
N ALA A 337 -15.83 -1.68 -2.87
CA ALA A 337 -16.75 -0.57 -3.13
C ALA A 337 -18.12 -0.79 -2.48
N ASP A 338 -18.64 -2.03 -2.52
CA ASP A 338 -19.89 -2.38 -1.83
C ASP A 338 -19.80 -2.15 -0.32
N GLU A 339 -18.72 -2.60 0.32
CA GLU A 339 -18.47 -2.37 1.75
C GLU A 339 -18.35 -0.87 2.09
N HIS A 340 -17.73 -0.08 1.23
CA HIS A 340 -17.67 1.38 1.43
C HIS A 340 -19.06 2.03 1.31
N VAL A 341 -19.87 1.62 0.34
CA VAL A 341 -21.23 2.14 0.18
C VAL A 341 -22.10 1.75 1.38
N GLU A 342 -22.00 0.51 1.87
CA GLU A 342 -22.69 0.07 3.08
C GLU A 342 -22.26 0.92 4.28
N PHE A 343 -20.95 1.08 4.50
CA PHE A 343 -20.40 1.91 5.58
C PHE A 343 -20.86 3.37 5.51
N TYR A 344 -20.85 3.98 4.32
CA TYR A 344 -21.33 5.37 4.17
C TYR A 344 -22.84 5.51 4.43
N ASN A 345 -23.65 4.52 4.09
CA ASN A 345 -25.08 4.53 4.41
C ASN A 345 -25.31 4.38 5.91
N GLU A 346 -24.57 3.48 6.60
CA GLU A 346 -24.68 3.29 8.06
C GLU A 346 -24.41 4.58 8.82
N ILE A 347 -23.33 5.30 8.51
CA ILE A 347 -22.95 6.54 9.21
C ILE A 347 -23.91 7.71 8.96
N LEU A 348 -24.72 7.68 7.91
CA LEU A 348 -25.76 8.70 7.65
C LEU A 348 -27.12 8.35 8.26
N GLU A 349 -27.29 7.11 8.74
CA GLU A 349 -28.52 6.66 9.41
C GLU A 349 -28.49 6.88 10.93
N ASP A 350 -27.26 6.98 11.54
CA ASP A 350 -27.02 7.20 12.97
C ASP A 350 -27.11 8.69 13.33
#